data_dc67450fba33ccb20ad7f0d16cb93f2a
#
_entry.id   dc67450fba33ccb20ad7f0d16cb93f2a
#
_cell.length_a   1.000
_cell.length_b   1.000
_cell.length_c   1.000
_cell.angle_alpha   90.00
_cell.angle_beta   90.00
_cell.angle_gamma   90.00
#
_symmetry.space_group_name_H-M   'P 1'
#
loop_
_entity.id
_entity.type
_entity.pdbx_description
1 polymer ?
#
loop_
_entity_poly.entity_id
_entity_poly.type
_entity_poly.pdbx_seq_one_letter_code
_entity_poly.pdbx_strand_id
1 'polypeptide(L)'
;MVAFNLTRRCNLNCAHCYLDAGARGHRSDELTTAEALSVIDQIADLNGEAMVVLTGGEPLIRADVEELARHASERGLMVVMGTNGVLLDDARVGSLRRAGVHAVGISLDSLNPRYHDRFRGMKGSWARTMAGIDACRRGGMLFQIHFSATDDNAAELDDMITFCREAGAAVLNVFFLVCTGRGERVTNISPETYEAVLRRLVSAAREESGLIVRARCAPHFRRMALQADPPLPITPAQGYDAGGCMAGRSYCRVTPEGGLTACPYMEEVVGSLRTERLAELWRASPLFALLRTPKLQGRCGVCEFSQVCGGCRARPAARDNAVMGEDFLCTYQPSGGPVVDANASEHLLMAWTAEAEERLSRVPAFVRRFVRVRAEEHVQALGEAVVTAAHLDMLARRRFGGRVPFAPATRAQATRQGTKQ
;
A
#
# COMPACT_ATOMS: atom_id res chain seq x y z
N MET A 1 7.35 -1.38 6.23
CA MET A 1 5.98 -1.97 6.07
C MET A 1 6.11 -3.48 5.91
N VAL A 2 5.29 -4.24 6.62
CA VAL A 2 5.26 -5.70 6.54
C VAL A 2 3.86 -6.16 6.13
N ALA A 3 3.73 -6.89 5.01
CA ALA A 3 2.49 -7.59 4.70
C ALA A 3 2.52 -8.96 5.39
N PHE A 4 1.57 -9.18 6.28
CA PHE A 4 1.44 -10.43 7.00
C PHE A 4 0.25 -11.22 6.43
N ASN A 5 0.55 -12.24 5.64
CA ASN A 5 -0.45 -13.16 5.12
C ASN A 5 -0.83 -14.14 6.23
N LEU A 6 -2.01 -13.99 6.80
CA LEU A 6 -2.46 -14.75 7.98
C LEU A 6 -2.95 -16.16 7.64
N THR A 7 -3.44 -16.37 6.41
CA THR A 7 -4.04 -17.63 5.98
C THR A 7 -4.06 -17.76 4.45
N ARG A 8 -4.04 -19.00 3.95
CA ARG A 8 -4.34 -19.32 2.54
C ARG A 8 -5.82 -19.55 2.28
N ARG A 9 -6.64 -19.60 3.32
CA ARG A 9 -8.09 -19.73 3.16
C ARG A 9 -8.71 -18.44 2.67
N CYS A 10 -9.66 -18.58 1.74
CA CYS A 10 -10.42 -17.46 1.21
C CYS A 10 -11.84 -17.90 0.87
N ASN A 11 -12.82 -17.03 1.07
CA ASN A 11 -14.19 -17.21 0.61
C ASN A 11 -14.38 -16.92 -0.88
N LEU A 12 -13.33 -16.43 -1.56
CA LEU A 12 -13.31 -16.18 -3.00
C LEU A 12 -12.31 -17.10 -3.72
N ASN A 13 -12.42 -17.14 -5.06
CA ASN A 13 -11.51 -17.89 -5.92
C ASN A 13 -11.04 -17.03 -7.10
N CYS A 14 -10.41 -15.90 -6.78
CA CYS A 14 -10.01 -14.90 -7.76
C CYS A 14 -9.06 -15.45 -8.83
N ALA A 15 -9.29 -15.07 -10.09
CA ALA A 15 -8.48 -15.50 -11.22
C ALA A 15 -7.00 -15.06 -11.10
N HIS A 16 -6.75 -13.89 -10.50
CA HIS A 16 -5.42 -13.26 -10.35
C HIS A 16 -4.74 -13.50 -9.00
N CYS A 17 -5.20 -14.49 -8.20
CA CYS A 17 -4.69 -14.69 -6.84
C CYS A 17 -3.24 -15.17 -6.85
N TYR A 18 -2.33 -14.37 -6.30
CA TYR A 18 -0.90 -14.70 -6.18
C TYR A 18 -0.61 -15.77 -5.11
N LEU A 19 -1.54 -15.98 -4.17
CA LEU A 19 -1.42 -16.98 -3.09
C LEU A 19 -2.04 -18.33 -3.43
N ASP A 20 -2.75 -18.45 -4.54
CA ASP A 20 -3.65 -19.58 -4.81
C ASP A 20 -4.64 -19.87 -3.69
N ALA A 21 -5.04 -18.81 -2.98
CA ALA A 21 -5.97 -18.89 -1.88
C ALA A 21 -7.36 -19.34 -2.34
N GLY A 22 -8.07 -20.07 -1.48
CA GLY A 22 -9.43 -20.53 -1.75
C GLY A 22 -10.06 -21.24 -0.57
N ALA A 23 -11.30 -21.74 -0.72
CA ALA A 23 -12.06 -22.38 0.35
C ALA A 23 -11.37 -23.65 0.90
N ARG A 24 -10.59 -24.33 0.06
CA ARG A 24 -9.83 -25.55 0.38
C ARG A 24 -8.37 -25.27 0.72
N GLY A 25 -7.99 -23.99 0.95
CA GLY A 25 -6.61 -23.64 1.31
C GLY A 25 -6.12 -24.47 2.48
N HIS A 26 -4.91 -25.02 2.35
CA HIS A 26 -4.33 -25.93 3.33
C HIS A 26 -4.05 -25.19 4.64
N ARG A 27 -4.38 -25.80 5.80
CA ARG A 27 -4.31 -25.17 7.12
C ARG A 27 -3.26 -25.77 8.07
N SER A 28 -2.77 -26.97 7.77
CA SER A 28 -1.97 -27.76 8.73
C SER A 28 -0.61 -27.16 9.04
N ASP A 29 -0.12 -26.25 8.20
CA ASP A 29 1.19 -25.61 8.29
C ASP A 29 1.11 -24.09 8.48
N GLU A 30 -0.09 -23.52 8.58
CA GLU A 30 -0.25 -22.08 8.92
C GLU A 30 0.21 -21.81 10.37
N LEU A 31 0.68 -20.60 10.61
CA LEU A 31 1.04 -20.16 11.96
C LEU A 31 -0.16 -20.24 12.90
N THR A 32 0.06 -20.84 14.07
CA THR A 32 -0.87 -20.78 15.22
C THR A 32 -1.02 -19.35 15.69
N THR A 33 -2.03 -19.08 16.55
CA THR A 33 -2.19 -17.76 17.17
C THR A 33 -0.92 -17.34 17.91
N ALA A 34 -0.33 -18.22 18.72
CA ALA A 34 0.89 -17.92 19.49
C ALA A 34 2.09 -17.59 18.59
N GLU A 35 2.29 -18.34 17.51
CA GLU A 35 3.34 -18.06 16.54
C GLU A 35 3.09 -16.74 15.79
N ALA A 36 1.84 -16.44 15.43
CA ALA A 36 1.49 -15.19 14.76
C ALA A 36 1.69 -13.97 15.68
N LEU A 37 1.38 -14.09 16.98
CA LEU A 37 1.69 -13.08 17.99
C LEU A 37 3.21 -12.86 18.12
N SER A 38 4.00 -13.93 18.14
CA SER A 38 5.47 -13.85 18.16
C SER A 38 6.03 -13.15 16.93
N VAL A 39 5.44 -13.38 15.74
CA VAL A 39 5.82 -12.66 14.51
C VAL A 39 5.50 -11.17 14.63
N ILE A 40 4.36 -10.79 15.19
CA ILE A 40 4.00 -9.39 15.44
C ILE A 40 5.00 -8.73 16.40
N ASP A 41 5.41 -9.43 17.46
CA ASP A 41 6.45 -8.95 18.37
C ASP A 41 7.77 -8.71 17.65
N GLN A 42 8.19 -9.62 16.79
CA GLN A 42 9.41 -9.46 16.00
C GLN A 42 9.33 -8.27 15.02
N ILE A 43 8.15 -7.97 14.49
CA ILE A 43 7.93 -6.78 13.63
C ILE A 43 8.08 -5.50 14.47
N ALA A 44 7.46 -5.48 15.66
CA ALA A 44 7.54 -4.33 16.57
C ALA A 44 8.97 -4.09 17.09
N ASP A 45 9.69 -5.16 17.42
CA ASP A 45 11.10 -5.11 17.85
C ASP A 45 12.02 -4.58 16.74
N LEU A 46 11.71 -4.91 15.47
CA LEU A 46 12.48 -4.39 14.33
C LEU A 46 12.22 -2.89 14.11
N ASN A 47 10.98 -2.47 14.22
CA ASN A 47 10.58 -1.07 14.11
C ASN A 47 9.17 -0.87 14.72
N GLY A 48 9.10 -0.31 15.93
CA GLY A 48 7.85 -0.07 16.66
C GLY A 48 6.87 0.90 15.99
N GLU A 49 7.30 1.63 14.96
CA GLU A 49 6.43 2.51 14.16
C GLU A 49 6.09 1.90 12.79
N ALA A 50 6.38 0.61 12.58
CA ALA A 50 6.11 -0.04 11.29
C ALA A 50 4.60 -0.16 11.02
N MET A 51 4.26 -0.09 9.75
CA MET A 51 2.93 -0.50 9.29
C MET A 51 2.91 -2.01 9.09
N VAL A 52 1.97 -2.69 9.73
CA VAL A 52 1.64 -4.08 9.45
C VAL A 52 0.32 -4.16 8.68
N VAL A 53 0.35 -4.86 7.55
CA VAL A 53 -0.84 -5.12 6.73
C VAL A 53 -1.27 -6.56 6.99
N LEU A 54 -2.30 -6.76 7.82
CA LEU A 54 -2.92 -8.05 8.05
C LEU A 54 -3.74 -8.42 6.81
N THR A 55 -3.37 -9.50 6.13
CA THR A 55 -3.96 -9.91 4.86
C THR A 55 -3.82 -11.43 4.68
N GLY A 56 -3.84 -11.93 3.45
CA GLY A 56 -3.67 -13.35 3.14
C GLY A 56 -4.60 -13.77 2.02
N GLY A 57 -5.29 -14.90 2.18
CA GLY A 57 -6.48 -15.19 1.39
C GLY A 57 -7.57 -14.20 1.77
N GLU A 58 -8.32 -14.50 2.82
CA GLU A 58 -9.21 -13.51 3.46
C GLU A 58 -8.95 -13.51 4.98
N PRO A 59 -8.37 -12.45 5.54
CA PRO A 59 -8.02 -12.42 6.95
C PRO A 59 -9.23 -12.53 7.88
N LEU A 60 -10.41 -12.02 7.46
CA LEU A 60 -11.64 -12.06 8.25
C LEU A 60 -12.23 -13.47 8.46
N ILE A 61 -11.69 -14.49 7.79
CA ILE A 61 -12.04 -15.90 8.04
C ILE A 61 -11.30 -16.46 9.26
N ARG A 62 -10.16 -15.89 9.61
CA ARG A 62 -9.36 -16.32 10.75
C ARG A 62 -10.02 -15.87 12.04
N ALA A 63 -10.27 -16.80 12.95
CA ALA A 63 -11.06 -16.53 14.17
C ALA A 63 -10.36 -15.58 15.15
N ASP A 64 -9.01 -15.58 15.16
CA ASP A 64 -8.15 -14.80 16.04
C ASP A 64 -7.70 -13.44 15.44
N VAL A 65 -8.24 -13.05 14.27
CA VAL A 65 -7.75 -11.86 13.54
C VAL A 65 -7.86 -10.57 14.37
N GLU A 66 -8.89 -10.42 15.18
CA GLU A 66 -9.08 -9.25 16.05
C GLU A 66 -8.13 -9.27 17.25
N GLU A 67 -7.78 -10.45 17.76
CA GLU A 67 -6.74 -10.63 18.78
C GLU A 67 -5.37 -10.21 18.23
N LEU A 68 -5.01 -10.69 17.04
CA LEU A 68 -3.77 -10.33 16.35
C LEU A 68 -3.70 -8.82 16.07
N ALA A 69 -4.81 -8.22 15.62
CA ALA A 69 -4.87 -6.79 15.35
C ALA A 69 -4.69 -5.96 16.63
N ARG A 70 -5.32 -6.38 17.74
CA ARG A 70 -5.21 -5.71 19.04
C ARG A 70 -3.78 -5.78 19.55
N HIS A 71 -3.18 -6.95 19.56
CA HIS A 71 -1.80 -7.13 19.98
C HIS A 71 -0.84 -6.25 19.15
N ALA A 72 -0.97 -6.23 17.83
CA ALA A 72 -0.16 -5.37 16.98
C ALA A 72 -0.34 -3.87 17.32
N SER A 73 -1.57 -3.43 17.57
CA SER A 73 -1.87 -2.05 17.96
C SER A 73 -1.29 -1.70 19.34
N GLU A 74 -1.37 -2.60 20.32
CA GLU A 74 -0.79 -2.44 21.65
C GLU A 74 0.75 -2.39 21.61
N ARG A 75 1.37 -3.04 20.64
CA ARG A 75 2.82 -2.96 20.36
C ARG A 75 3.22 -1.68 19.62
N GLY A 76 2.29 -0.74 19.37
CA GLY A 76 2.56 0.54 18.70
C GLY A 76 2.56 0.49 17.18
N LEU A 77 2.31 -0.68 16.58
CA LEU A 77 2.29 -0.83 15.12
C LEU A 77 1.07 -0.14 14.51
N MET A 78 1.23 0.42 13.32
CA MET A 78 0.10 0.87 12.53
C MET A 78 -0.56 -0.34 11.85
N VAL A 79 -1.74 -0.73 12.33
CA VAL A 79 -2.47 -1.89 11.82
C VAL A 79 -3.38 -1.48 10.67
N VAL A 80 -3.18 -2.07 9.50
CA VAL A 80 -4.05 -1.95 8.31
C VAL A 80 -4.48 -3.35 7.89
N MET A 81 -5.68 -3.51 7.37
CA MET A 81 -6.17 -4.81 6.91
C MET A 81 -6.45 -4.78 5.41
N GLY A 82 -5.97 -5.80 4.69
CA GLY A 82 -6.32 -6.04 3.28
C GLY A 82 -7.39 -7.12 3.19
N THR A 83 -8.58 -6.79 2.66
CA THR A 83 -9.74 -7.69 2.59
C THR A 83 -10.44 -7.61 1.24
N ASN A 84 -11.18 -8.65 0.87
CA ASN A 84 -12.07 -8.60 -0.29
C ASN A 84 -13.39 -7.86 0.00
N GLY A 85 -13.65 -7.48 1.25
CA GLY A 85 -14.82 -6.70 1.67
C GLY A 85 -16.10 -7.49 1.87
N VAL A 86 -16.19 -8.73 1.42
CA VAL A 86 -17.43 -9.55 1.41
C VAL A 86 -17.95 -9.87 2.82
N LEU A 87 -17.06 -9.90 3.80
CA LEU A 87 -17.36 -10.21 5.21
C LEU A 87 -17.43 -8.96 6.09
N LEU A 88 -17.37 -7.77 5.51
CA LEU A 88 -17.54 -6.51 6.24
C LEU A 88 -19.03 -6.19 6.40
N ASP A 89 -19.43 -6.01 7.65
CA ASP A 89 -20.70 -5.44 8.07
C ASP A 89 -20.46 -4.45 9.21
N ASP A 90 -21.52 -3.80 9.70
CA ASP A 90 -21.42 -2.78 10.76
C ASP A 90 -20.82 -3.36 12.07
N ALA A 91 -21.15 -4.61 12.42
CA ALA A 91 -20.62 -5.29 13.59
C ALA A 91 -19.13 -5.58 13.46
N ARG A 92 -18.72 -6.11 12.31
CA ARG A 92 -17.32 -6.42 11.99
C ARG A 92 -16.47 -5.14 11.91
N VAL A 93 -16.94 -4.10 11.26
CA VAL A 93 -16.29 -2.79 11.24
C VAL A 93 -16.09 -2.24 12.65
N GLY A 94 -17.14 -2.33 13.49
CA GLY A 94 -17.04 -1.92 14.88
C GLY A 94 -16.01 -2.71 15.68
N SER A 95 -15.95 -4.04 15.52
CA SER A 95 -14.98 -4.88 16.22
C SER A 95 -13.54 -4.64 15.77
N LEU A 96 -13.29 -4.49 14.46
CA LEU A 96 -11.97 -4.16 13.91
C LEU A 96 -11.44 -2.82 14.43
N ARG A 97 -12.31 -1.80 14.51
CA ARG A 97 -11.93 -0.51 15.08
C ARG A 97 -11.55 -0.62 16.56
N ARG A 98 -12.31 -1.37 17.35
CA ARG A 98 -11.97 -1.63 18.77
C ARG A 98 -10.68 -2.43 18.93
N ALA A 99 -10.36 -3.29 17.96
CA ALA A 99 -9.10 -4.03 17.91
C ALA A 99 -7.91 -3.18 17.42
N GLY A 100 -8.09 -1.89 17.15
CA GLY A 100 -7.01 -0.99 16.76
C GLY A 100 -6.68 -0.99 15.26
N VAL A 101 -7.53 -1.56 14.39
CA VAL A 101 -7.36 -1.44 12.94
C VAL A 101 -7.63 0.00 12.51
N HIS A 102 -6.61 0.65 11.94
CA HIS A 102 -6.67 2.05 11.51
C HIS A 102 -7.39 2.24 10.19
N ALA A 103 -7.18 1.32 9.25
CA ALA A 103 -7.78 1.39 7.92
C ALA A 103 -7.93 0.01 7.30
N VAL A 104 -8.85 -0.10 6.35
CA VAL A 104 -9.02 -1.31 5.53
C VAL A 104 -8.77 -1.01 4.06
N GLY A 105 -8.06 -1.90 3.37
CA GLY A 105 -7.93 -1.91 1.92
C GLY A 105 -8.93 -2.90 1.33
N ILE A 106 -9.91 -2.40 0.58
CA ILE A 106 -11.00 -3.20 0.02
C ILE A 106 -10.75 -3.41 -1.46
N SER A 107 -10.81 -4.66 -1.89
CA SER A 107 -10.57 -5.03 -3.28
C SER A 107 -11.84 -4.83 -4.12
N LEU A 108 -11.78 -3.92 -5.10
CA LEU A 108 -12.85 -3.66 -6.06
C LEU A 108 -12.24 -3.47 -7.46
N ASP A 109 -12.40 -4.46 -8.35
CA ASP A 109 -11.72 -4.46 -9.66
C ASP A 109 -12.60 -3.98 -10.82
N SER A 110 -13.85 -3.65 -10.56
CA SER A 110 -14.75 -3.09 -11.57
C SER A 110 -16.01 -2.55 -10.90
N LEU A 111 -16.60 -1.54 -11.50
CA LEU A 111 -17.93 -1.04 -11.16
C LEU A 111 -19.02 -1.88 -11.85
N ASN A 112 -18.65 -2.72 -12.83
CA ASN A 112 -19.54 -3.69 -13.45
C ASN A 112 -19.64 -4.98 -12.59
N PRO A 113 -20.82 -5.29 -12.00
CA PRO A 113 -20.99 -6.46 -11.14
C PRO A 113 -20.62 -7.78 -11.81
N ARG A 114 -20.93 -7.94 -13.10
CA ARG A 114 -20.66 -9.19 -13.83
C ARG A 114 -19.16 -9.41 -14.02
N TYR A 115 -18.42 -8.33 -14.33
CA TYR A 115 -16.96 -8.42 -14.47
C TYR A 115 -16.32 -8.73 -13.13
N HIS A 116 -16.65 -7.96 -12.08
CA HIS A 116 -16.09 -8.15 -10.75
C HIS A 116 -16.33 -9.56 -10.21
N ASP A 117 -17.60 -10.05 -10.28
CA ASP A 117 -17.96 -11.39 -9.80
C ASP A 117 -17.19 -12.50 -10.53
N ARG A 118 -17.03 -12.38 -11.86
CA ARG A 118 -16.24 -13.33 -12.65
C ARG A 118 -14.77 -13.28 -12.27
N PHE A 119 -14.19 -12.09 -12.16
CA PHE A 119 -12.77 -11.89 -11.83
C PHE A 119 -12.44 -12.36 -10.42
N ARG A 120 -13.36 -12.18 -9.47
CA ARG A 120 -13.26 -12.63 -8.09
C ARG A 120 -13.71 -14.07 -7.88
N GLY A 121 -14.29 -14.72 -8.88
CA GLY A 121 -14.71 -16.12 -8.86
C GLY A 121 -15.88 -16.42 -7.94
N MET A 122 -16.75 -15.43 -7.65
CA MET A 122 -17.96 -15.64 -6.84
C MET A 122 -19.08 -14.70 -7.29
N LYS A 123 -20.21 -15.27 -7.70
CA LYS A 123 -21.44 -14.52 -8.00
C LYS A 123 -21.95 -13.77 -6.77
N GLY A 124 -22.25 -12.49 -6.93
CA GLY A 124 -22.74 -11.61 -5.86
C GLY A 124 -21.62 -11.05 -4.96
N SER A 125 -20.35 -11.29 -5.29
CA SER A 125 -19.23 -10.70 -4.54
C SER A 125 -19.23 -9.18 -4.65
N TRP A 126 -19.55 -8.62 -5.82
CA TRP A 126 -19.65 -7.18 -6.03
C TRP A 126 -20.64 -6.52 -5.05
N ALA A 127 -21.87 -7.03 -4.99
CA ALA A 127 -22.88 -6.46 -4.11
C ALA A 127 -22.49 -6.51 -2.63
N ARG A 128 -21.84 -7.61 -2.20
CA ARG A 128 -21.36 -7.75 -0.82
C ARG A 128 -20.17 -6.83 -0.55
N THR A 129 -19.24 -6.68 -1.48
CA THR A 129 -18.12 -5.73 -1.37
C THR A 129 -18.63 -4.29 -1.26
N MET A 130 -19.63 -3.91 -2.07
CA MET A 130 -20.28 -2.60 -1.98
C MET A 130 -20.96 -2.38 -0.62
N ALA A 131 -21.66 -3.39 -0.09
CA ALA A 131 -22.24 -3.34 1.26
C ALA A 131 -21.17 -3.17 2.34
N GLY A 132 -20.00 -3.82 2.19
CA GLY A 132 -18.85 -3.68 3.06
C GLY A 132 -18.23 -2.26 3.02
N ILE A 133 -18.13 -1.65 1.84
CA ILE A 133 -17.71 -0.24 1.69
C ILE A 133 -18.67 0.69 2.41
N ASP A 134 -19.98 0.48 2.25
CA ASP A 134 -21.01 1.25 2.94
C ASP A 134 -20.96 1.08 4.46
N ALA A 135 -20.70 -0.13 4.96
CA ALA A 135 -20.50 -0.38 6.38
C ALA A 135 -19.28 0.39 6.93
N CYS A 136 -18.17 0.41 6.19
CA CYS A 136 -16.99 1.21 6.56
C CYS A 136 -17.32 2.70 6.65
N ARG A 137 -18.08 3.22 5.66
CA ARG A 137 -18.51 4.62 5.63
C ARG A 137 -19.40 4.96 6.84
N ARG A 138 -20.43 4.14 7.13
CA ARG A 138 -21.31 4.33 8.27
C ARG A 138 -20.57 4.22 9.60
N GLY A 139 -19.70 3.22 9.72
CA GLY A 139 -18.90 2.97 10.91
C GLY A 139 -17.73 3.93 11.12
N GLY A 140 -17.47 4.87 10.17
CA GLY A 140 -16.33 5.79 10.24
C GLY A 140 -14.97 5.10 10.19
N MET A 141 -14.88 3.90 9.58
CA MET A 141 -13.62 3.21 9.28
C MET A 141 -12.97 3.86 8.07
N LEU A 142 -11.71 4.27 8.22
CA LEU A 142 -10.94 4.73 7.07
C LEU A 142 -10.74 3.57 6.10
N PHE A 143 -11.01 3.81 4.81
CA PHE A 143 -10.82 2.76 3.81
C PHE A 143 -10.16 3.26 2.54
N GLN A 144 -9.57 2.34 1.83
CA GLN A 144 -8.97 2.54 0.52
C GLN A 144 -9.48 1.46 -0.44
N ILE A 145 -9.55 1.79 -1.71
CA ILE A 145 -9.93 0.86 -2.78
C ILE A 145 -8.68 0.31 -3.44
N HIS A 146 -8.66 -1.01 -3.66
CA HIS A 146 -7.63 -1.73 -4.40
C HIS A 146 -8.22 -2.19 -5.73
N PHE A 147 -7.75 -1.60 -6.81
CA PHE A 147 -8.16 -1.87 -8.18
C PHE A 147 -7.02 -2.54 -8.95
N SER A 148 -7.20 -3.77 -9.39
CA SER A 148 -6.22 -4.48 -10.21
C SER A 148 -6.47 -4.18 -11.69
N ALA A 149 -5.60 -3.37 -12.29
CA ALA A 149 -5.74 -2.96 -13.69
C ALA A 149 -5.32 -4.09 -14.64
N THR A 150 -6.15 -4.33 -15.65
CA THR A 150 -5.96 -5.24 -16.78
C THR A 150 -6.39 -4.54 -18.07
N ASP A 151 -6.10 -5.10 -19.24
CA ASP A 151 -6.61 -4.54 -20.51
C ASP A 151 -8.15 -4.51 -20.55
N ASP A 152 -8.82 -5.45 -19.86
CA ASP A 152 -10.29 -5.56 -19.87
C ASP A 152 -10.99 -4.47 -19.05
N ASN A 153 -10.35 -3.93 -17.99
CA ASN A 153 -10.98 -2.99 -17.07
C ASN A 153 -10.29 -1.63 -16.98
N ALA A 154 -9.18 -1.43 -17.68
CA ALA A 154 -8.42 -0.18 -17.63
C ALA A 154 -9.26 1.05 -18.04
N ALA A 155 -10.23 0.86 -18.94
CA ALA A 155 -11.16 1.91 -19.37
C ALA A 155 -12.09 2.42 -18.24
N GLU A 156 -12.28 1.64 -17.16
CA GLU A 156 -13.10 2.05 -16.02
C GLU A 156 -12.34 2.97 -15.02
N LEU A 157 -11.08 3.31 -15.28
CA LEU A 157 -10.25 4.04 -14.30
C LEU A 157 -10.84 5.39 -13.88
N ASP A 158 -11.39 6.17 -14.80
CA ASP A 158 -11.98 7.48 -14.49
C ASP A 158 -13.28 7.35 -13.68
N ASP A 159 -14.10 6.38 -14.01
CA ASP A 159 -15.30 6.06 -13.24
C ASP A 159 -14.93 5.56 -11.84
N MET A 160 -13.88 4.74 -11.73
CA MET A 160 -13.36 4.25 -10.45
C MET A 160 -12.81 5.41 -9.58
N ILE A 161 -12.11 6.38 -10.17
CA ILE A 161 -11.64 7.59 -9.46
C ILE A 161 -12.85 8.38 -8.94
N THR A 162 -13.87 8.57 -9.77
CA THR A 162 -15.10 9.27 -9.41
C THR A 162 -15.84 8.54 -8.28
N PHE A 163 -16.04 7.23 -8.43
CA PHE A 163 -16.63 6.39 -7.39
C PHE A 163 -15.89 6.49 -6.05
N CYS A 164 -14.55 6.42 -6.07
CA CYS A 164 -13.75 6.52 -4.84
C CYS A 164 -13.96 7.85 -4.12
N ARG A 165 -14.08 8.96 -4.86
CA ARG A 165 -14.38 10.29 -4.28
C ARG A 165 -15.76 10.32 -3.64
N GLU A 166 -16.77 9.86 -4.34
CA GLU A 166 -18.17 9.85 -3.87
C GLU A 166 -18.38 8.90 -2.68
N ALA A 167 -17.75 7.74 -2.72
CA ALA A 167 -17.76 6.78 -1.62
C ALA A 167 -16.99 7.26 -0.38
N GLY A 168 -16.14 8.30 -0.50
CA GLY A 168 -15.31 8.81 0.58
C GLY A 168 -14.09 7.94 0.89
N ALA A 169 -13.58 7.20 -0.10
CA ALA A 169 -12.31 6.49 0.03
C ALA A 169 -11.15 7.48 0.21
N ALA A 170 -10.23 7.18 1.10
CA ALA A 170 -9.04 8.03 1.31
C ALA A 170 -7.99 7.83 0.20
N VAL A 171 -7.92 6.62 -0.35
CA VAL A 171 -6.90 6.22 -1.34
C VAL A 171 -7.51 5.29 -2.37
N LEU A 172 -7.17 5.49 -3.64
CA LEU A 172 -7.27 4.51 -4.71
C LEU A 172 -5.88 3.95 -4.99
N ASN A 173 -5.68 2.65 -4.74
CA ASN A 173 -4.48 1.93 -5.14
C ASN A 173 -4.76 1.16 -6.44
N VAL A 174 -4.08 1.52 -7.51
CA VAL A 174 -4.13 0.80 -8.78
C VAL A 174 -2.96 -0.17 -8.83
N PHE A 175 -3.27 -1.46 -8.77
CA PHE A 175 -2.30 -2.54 -8.82
C PHE A 175 -2.08 -3.01 -10.25
N PHE A 176 -0.83 -3.18 -10.61
CA PHE A 176 -0.45 -3.85 -11.84
C PHE A 176 0.06 -5.25 -11.49
N LEU A 177 -0.68 -6.24 -11.94
CA LEU A 177 -0.43 -7.64 -11.59
C LEU A 177 0.98 -8.09 -12.00
N VAL A 178 1.48 -9.07 -11.26
CA VAL A 178 2.71 -9.80 -11.59
C VAL A 178 2.30 -11.26 -11.80
N CYS A 179 2.86 -11.91 -12.82
CA CYS A 179 2.53 -13.26 -13.26
C CYS A 179 3.00 -14.31 -12.26
N THR A 180 2.25 -14.46 -11.15
CA THR A 180 2.52 -15.45 -10.11
C THR A 180 1.22 -16.10 -9.62
N GLY A 181 1.28 -17.34 -9.14
CA GLY A 181 0.11 -18.10 -8.73
C GLY A 181 -0.91 -18.24 -9.86
N ARG A 182 -2.21 -18.23 -9.56
CA ARG A 182 -3.24 -18.25 -10.60
C ARG A 182 -3.18 -17.06 -11.56
N GLY A 183 -2.57 -15.96 -11.12
CA GLY A 183 -2.35 -14.76 -11.92
C GLY A 183 -1.50 -14.99 -13.17
N GLU A 184 -0.68 -16.03 -13.25
CA GLU A 184 0.14 -16.36 -14.43
C GLU A 184 -0.68 -16.42 -15.73
N ARG A 185 -1.94 -16.82 -15.63
CA ARG A 185 -2.83 -17.03 -16.78
C ARG A 185 -3.67 -15.80 -17.17
N VAL A 186 -3.68 -14.76 -16.36
CA VAL A 186 -4.59 -13.61 -16.52
C VAL A 186 -3.91 -12.25 -16.38
N THR A 187 -2.59 -12.21 -16.30
CA THR A 187 -1.83 -10.97 -16.27
C THR A 187 -1.53 -10.49 -17.68
N ASN A 188 -2.49 -9.87 -18.27
CA ASN A 188 -2.46 -9.41 -19.65
C ASN A 188 -2.72 -7.90 -19.76
N ILE A 189 -2.00 -7.11 -18.98
CA ILE A 189 -1.95 -5.69 -19.32
C ILE A 189 -0.85 -5.46 -20.36
N SER A 190 -1.21 -4.89 -21.50
CA SER A 190 -0.24 -4.52 -22.52
C SER A 190 0.64 -3.37 -22.02
N PRO A 191 1.91 -3.25 -22.48
CA PRO A 191 2.76 -2.12 -22.15
C PRO A 191 2.12 -0.76 -22.47
N GLU A 192 1.36 -0.69 -23.56
CA GLU A 192 0.64 0.51 -24.01
C GLU A 192 -0.47 0.90 -23.03
N THR A 193 -1.33 -0.04 -22.65
CA THR A 193 -2.38 0.17 -21.65
C THR A 193 -1.76 0.50 -20.30
N TYR A 194 -0.71 -0.21 -19.89
CA TYR A 194 0.03 0.06 -18.66
C TYR A 194 0.51 1.52 -18.59
N GLU A 195 1.16 2.01 -19.64
CA GLU A 195 1.64 3.39 -19.68
C GLU A 195 0.50 4.41 -19.77
N ALA A 196 -0.59 4.11 -20.47
CA ALA A 196 -1.77 4.98 -20.55
C ALA A 196 -2.40 5.15 -19.17
N VAL A 197 -2.59 4.05 -18.43
CA VAL A 197 -3.11 4.07 -17.05
C VAL A 197 -2.18 4.89 -16.14
N LEU A 198 -0.86 4.71 -16.24
CA LEU A 198 0.09 5.47 -15.43
C LEU A 198 0.06 6.96 -15.73
N ARG A 199 -0.03 7.37 -17.01
CA ARG A 199 -0.19 8.80 -17.38
C ARG A 199 -1.46 9.38 -16.79
N ARG A 200 -2.58 8.65 -16.86
CA ARG A 200 -3.85 9.10 -16.25
C ARG A 200 -3.74 9.23 -14.74
N LEU A 201 -3.03 8.31 -14.07
CA LEU A 201 -2.78 8.40 -12.62
C LEU A 201 -1.90 9.60 -12.25
N VAL A 202 -0.90 9.94 -13.07
CA VAL A 202 -0.09 11.15 -12.87
C VAL A 202 -0.97 12.40 -12.97
N SER A 203 -1.87 12.47 -13.96
CA SER A 203 -2.84 13.58 -14.07
C SER A 203 -3.77 13.64 -12.85
N ALA A 204 -4.34 12.50 -12.44
CA ALA A 204 -5.23 12.44 -11.28
C ALA A 204 -4.53 12.82 -9.95
N ALA A 205 -3.23 12.52 -9.84
CA ALA A 205 -2.45 12.89 -8.66
C ALA A 205 -2.22 14.41 -8.51
N ARG A 206 -2.35 15.17 -9.60
CA ARG A 206 -2.32 16.65 -9.58
C ARG A 206 -3.61 17.26 -9.06
N GLU A 207 -4.73 16.54 -9.20
CA GLU A 207 -6.03 17.03 -8.79
C GLU A 207 -6.11 17.09 -7.26
N GLU A 208 -6.41 18.27 -6.70
CA GLU A 208 -6.62 18.44 -5.26
C GLU A 208 -8.05 18.00 -4.89
N SER A 209 -8.30 16.69 -4.89
CA SER A 209 -9.66 16.13 -4.79
C SER A 209 -9.97 15.43 -3.47
N GLY A 210 -9.07 15.50 -2.49
CA GLY A 210 -9.21 14.73 -1.24
C GLY A 210 -8.91 13.23 -1.38
N LEU A 211 -8.84 12.69 -2.60
CA LEU A 211 -8.47 11.30 -2.90
C LEU A 211 -6.97 11.21 -3.22
N ILE A 212 -6.27 10.30 -2.57
CA ILE A 212 -4.90 9.94 -2.94
C ILE A 212 -4.96 8.82 -3.97
N VAL A 213 -4.39 9.03 -5.16
CA VAL A 213 -4.20 7.97 -6.15
C VAL A 213 -2.79 7.41 -6.08
N ARG A 214 -2.64 6.07 -6.19
CA ARG A 214 -1.35 5.39 -6.10
C ARG A 214 -1.25 4.30 -7.16
N ALA A 215 -0.14 4.27 -7.89
CA ALA A 215 0.25 3.10 -8.67
C ALA A 215 0.99 2.10 -7.76
N ARG A 216 0.62 0.82 -7.82
CA ARG A 216 1.26 -0.26 -7.07
C ARG A 216 1.92 -1.25 -8.01
N CYS A 217 3.08 -1.78 -7.62
CA CYS A 217 3.93 -2.62 -8.48
C CYS A 217 4.33 -1.90 -9.79
N ALA A 218 4.40 -0.58 -9.78
CA ALA A 218 4.64 0.27 -10.95
C ALA A 218 5.61 1.43 -10.64
N PRO A 219 6.90 1.18 -10.39
CA PRO A 219 7.88 2.24 -10.13
C PRO A 219 7.99 3.27 -11.27
N HIS A 220 7.58 2.89 -12.49
CA HIS A 220 7.52 3.77 -13.67
C HIS A 220 6.67 5.03 -13.45
N PHE A 221 5.70 4.98 -12.53
CA PHE A 221 4.92 6.14 -12.12
C PHE A 221 5.84 7.32 -11.72
N ARG A 222 6.96 7.04 -11.03
CA ARG A 222 7.92 8.09 -10.65
C ARG A 222 8.62 8.71 -11.85
N ARG A 223 9.08 7.89 -12.81
CA ARG A 223 9.66 8.40 -14.05
C ARG A 223 8.67 9.32 -14.75
N MET A 224 7.44 8.86 -14.95
CA MET A 224 6.42 9.62 -15.64
C MET A 224 6.04 10.92 -14.92
N ALA A 225 6.00 10.90 -13.60
CA ALA A 225 5.72 12.08 -12.81
C ALA A 225 6.86 13.12 -12.93
N LEU A 226 8.13 12.70 -12.97
CA LEU A 226 9.27 13.57 -13.19
C LEU A 226 9.32 14.12 -14.64
N GLN A 227 8.85 13.35 -15.63
CA GLN A 227 8.79 13.75 -17.04
C GLN A 227 7.55 14.58 -17.38
N ALA A 228 6.60 14.71 -16.48
CA ALA A 228 5.40 15.50 -16.71
C ALA A 228 5.73 17.00 -16.69
N ASP A 229 4.95 17.80 -17.42
CA ASP A 229 5.09 19.27 -17.46
C ASP A 229 3.91 19.97 -16.76
N PRO A 230 4.16 20.77 -15.70
CA PRO A 230 5.38 20.76 -14.90
C PRO A 230 5.61 19.39 -14.20
N PRO A 231 6.83 19.07 -13.75
CA PRO A 231 7.07 17.83 -12.99
C PRO A 231 6.15 17.71 -11.79
N LEU A 232 5.64 16.50 -11.54
CA LEU A 232 4.83 16.22 -10.35
C LEU A 232 5.74 15.75 -9.21
N PRO A 233 5.82 16.47 -8.09
CA PRO A 233 6.52 16.00 -6.90
C PRO A 233 5.89 14.71 -6.41
N ILE A 234 6.66 13.62 -6.41
CA ILE A 234 6.20 12.35 -5.89
C ILE A 234 6.58 12.24 -4.43
N THR A 235 5.61 11.83 -3.68
CA THR A 235 5.64 11.83 -2.25
C THR A 235 5.47 10.41 -1.72
N PRO A 236 6.00 10.06 -0.53
CA PRO A 236 5.70 8.79 0.12
C PRO A 236 4.20 8.50 0.28
N ALA A 237 3.34 9.55 0.29
CA ALA A 237 1.89 9.37 0.28
C ALA A 237 1.39 8.60 -0.95
N GLN A 238 2.09 8.71 -2.09
CA GLN A 238 1.82 7.92 -3.28
C GLN A 238 2.46 6.51 -3.23
N GLY A 239 3.12 6.17 -2.12
CA GLY A 239 3.53 4.82 -1.79
C GLY A 239 4.89 4.39 -2.33
N TYR A 240 5.75 5.33 -2.68
CA TYR A 240 7.12 5.06 -3.05
C TYR A 240 8.08 5.84 -2.15
N ASP A 241 9.06 5.15 -1.59
CA ASP A 241 10.24 5.77 -1.02
C ASP A 241 11.13 6.31 -2.15
N ALA A 242 12.20 7.02 -1.79
CA ALA A 242 13.11 7.67 -2.72
C ALA A 242 13.70 6.75 -3.82
N GLY A 243 13.55 5.44 -3.76
CA GLY A 243 14.26 4.51 -4.62
C GLY A 243 13.45 3.46 -5.38
N GLY A 244 12.30 3.78 -6.00
CA GLY A 244 11.61 2.85 -6.90
C GLY A 244 10.96 1.65 -6.20
N CYS A 245 11.34 0.40 -6.56
CA CYS A 245 10.76 -0.80 -5.97
C CYS A 245 11.10 -0.93 -4.48
N MET A 246 10.08 -1.19 -3.64
CA MET A 246 10.21 -1.27 -2.18
C MET A 246 10.63 -2.64 -1.66
N ALA A 247 10.58 -3.69 -2.52
CA ALA A 247 10.89 -5.08 -2.13
C ALA A 247 12.25 -5.19 -1.45
N GLY A 248 12.32 -5.78 -0.25
CA GLY A 248 13.55 -5.97 0.53
C GLY A 248 14.24 -4.69 1.01
N ARG A 249 13.71 -3.51 0.70
CA ARG A 249 14.23 -2.18 1.10
C ARG A 249 13.43 -1.57 2.24
N SER A 250 12.14 -1.37 2.04
CA SER A 250 11.19 -0.82 3.02
C SER A 250 9.92 -1.67 3.13
N TYR A 251 9.89 -2.82 2.45
CA TYR A 251 8.77 -3.74 2.40
C TYR A 251 9.25 -5.20 2.41
N CYS A 252 8.54 -6.04 3.15
CA CYS A 252 8.65 -7.49 3.08
C CYS A 252 7.28 -8.14 3.32
N ARG A 253 7.19 -9.45 3.07
CA ARG A 253 6.00 -10.25 3.33
C ARG A 253 6.34 -11.42 4.25
N VAL A 254 5.46 -11.69 5.21
CA VAL A 254 5.42 -12.96 5.96
C VAL A 254 4.34 -13.83 5.35
N THR A 255 4.66 -15.08 5.01
CA THR A 255 3.71 -16.07 4.48
C THR A 255 2.85 -16.64 5.61
N PRO A 256 1.72 -17.30 5.30
CA PRO A 256 0.90 -17.95 6.33
C PRO A 256 1.67 -19.01 7.14
N GLU A 257 2.69 -19.61 6.57
CA GLU A 257 3.56 -20.63 7.16
C GLU A 257 4.73 -20.03 7.98
N GLY A 258 4.84 -18.69 8.00
CA GLY A 258 5.92 -17.98 8.71
C GLY A 258 7.18 -17.70 7.88
N GLY A 259 7.18 -18.02 6.60
CA GLY A 259 8.29 -17.70 5.69
C GLY A 259 8.40 -16.21 5.41
N LEU A 260 9.63 -15.69 5.35
CA LEU A 260 9.90 -14.29 4.99
C LEU A 260 10.26 -14.19 3.51
N THR A 261 9.60 -13.31 2.76
CA THR A 261 9.92 -12.99 1.35
C THR A 261 10.08 -11.49 1.15
N ALA A 262 10.78 -11.09 0.10
CA ALA A 262 11.03 -9.68 -0.19
C ALA A 262 9.75 -8.93 -0.63
N CYS A 263 8.79 -9.64 -1.25
CA CYS A 263 7.56 -9.04 -1.78
C CYS A 263 6.50 -10.15 -1.99
N PRO A 264 5.19 -9.82 -2.08
CA PRO A 264 4.14 -10.82 -2.34
C PRO A 264 4.32 -11.65 -3.61
N TYR A 265 4.97 -11.06 -4.60
CA TYR A 265 5.18 -11.66 -5.92
C TYR A 265 6.59 -12.25 -6.11
N MET A 266 7.38 -12.35 -5.05
CA MET A 266 8.65 -13.08 -5.03
C MET A 266 8.47 -14.30 -4.14
N GLU A 267 8.63 -15.48 -4.72
CA GLU A 267 8.37 -16.75 -4.03
C GLU A 267 9.54 -17.21 -3.16
N GLU A 268 10.75 -16.69 -3.40
CA GLU A 268 11.94 -17.03 -2.64
C GLU A 268 11.75 -16.68 -1.16
N VAL A 269 11.68 -17.72 -0.34
CA VAL A 269 11.64 -17.62 1.12
C VAL A 269 13.06 -17.54 1.63
N VAL A 270 13.42 -16.43 2.26
CA VAL A 270 14.78 -16.16 2.76
C VAL A 270 15.04 -16.72 4.17
N GLY A 271 14.02 -17.24 4.83
CA GLY A 271 14.09 -17.88 6.14
C GLY A 271 12.71 -18.01 6.77
N SER A 272 12.62 -18.69 7.92
CA SER A 272 11.37 -18.95 8.65
C SER A 272 11.34 -18.25 10.00
N LEU A 273 10.31 -17.42 10.23
CA LEU A 273 10.11 -16.70 11.50
C LEU A 273 9.66 -17.62 12.66
N ARG A 274 9.49 -18.91 12.41
CA ARG A 274 9.33 -19.93 13.46
C ARG A 274 10.65 -20.23 14.16
N THR A 275 11.76 -20.16 13.44
CA THR A 275 13.08 -20.61 13.91
C THR A 275 14.14 -19.52 13.88
N GLU A 276 13.90 -18.44 13.15
CA GLU A 276 14.86 -17.35 12.93
C GLU A 276 14.25 -16.00 13.30
N ARG A 277 15.10 -15.03 13.60
CA ARG A 277 14.66 -13.68 13.96
C ARG A 277 14.48 -12.81 12.72
N LEU A 278 13.36 -12.11 12.65
CA LEU A 278 13.07 -11.16 11.54
C LEU A 278 14.22 -10.14 11.34
N ALA A 279 14.77 -9.60 12.43
CA ALA A 279 15.83 -8.61 12.37
C ALA A 279 17.13 -9.17 11.75
N GLU A 280 17.42 -10.44 12.00
CA GLU A 280 18.60 -11.15 11.43
C GLU A 280 18.38 -11.38 9.94
N LEU A 281 17.26 -12.01 9.58
CA LEU A 281 16.90 -12.24 8.18
C LEU A 281 16.85 -10.95 7.37
N TRP A 282 16.27 -9.88 7.94
CA TRP A 282 16.20 -8.57 7.30
C TRP A 282 17.58 -7.99 7.00
N ARG A 283 18.55 -8.17 7.89
CA ARG A 283 19.91 -7.61 7.73
C ARG A 283 20.81 -8.49 6.89
N ALA A 284 20.76 -9.80 7.08
CA ALA A 284 21.74 -10.76 6.55
C ALA A 284 21.34 -11.41 5.23
N SER A 285 20.06 -11.34 4.81
CA SER A 285 19.62 -12.01 3.57
C SER A 285 20.35 -11.47 2.35
N PRO A 286 21.00 -12.34 1.55
CA PRO A 286 21.66 -11.94 0.29
C PRO A 286 20.67 -11.32 -0.71
N LEU A 287 19.44 -11.85 -0.80
CA LEU A 287 18.41 -11.28 -1.67
C LEU A 287 18.05 -9.85 -1.26
N PHE A 288 17.88 -9.61 0.04
CA PHE A 288 17.55 -8.26 0.52
C PHE A 288 18.73 -7.29 0.32
N ALA A 289 19.96 -7.75 0.52
CA ALA A 289 21.15 -6.96 0.22
C ALA A 289 21.23 -6.60 -1.28
N LEU A 290 20.98 -7.56 -2.16
CA LEU A 290 20.93 -7.36 -3.61
C LEU A 290 19.84 -6.33 -4.01
N LEU A 291 18.65 -6.40 -3.40
CA LEU A 291 17.55 -5.46 -3.67
C LEU A 291 17.82 -4.04 -3.15
N ARG A 292 18.63 -3.88 -2.11
CA ARG A 292 19.02 -2.56 -1.55
C ARG A 292 20.05 -1.84 -2.38
N THR A 293 20.96 -2.57 -3.01
CA THR A 293 22.02 -2.07 -3.89
C THR A 293 21.96 -2.72 -5.26
N PRO A 294 20.86 -2.48 -6.02
CA PRO A 294 20.60 -3.23 -7.24
C PRO A 294 21.59 -2.85 -8.34
N LYS A 295 22.21 -3.87 -8.95
CA LYS A 295 22.96 -3.74 -10.21
C LYS A 295 22.03 -4.14 -11.35
N LEU A 296 21.23 -3.18 -11.79
CA LEU A 296 20.22 -3.40 -12.81
C LEU A 296 20.85 -3.77 -14.16
N GLN A 297 20.13 -4.59 -14.92
CA GLN A 297 20.54 -5.08 -16.26
C GLN A 297 19.62 -4.53 -17.35
N GLY A 298 20.00 -4.76 -18.60
CA GLY A 298 19.24 -4.30 -19.75
C GLY A 298 19.01 -2.80 -19.76
N ARG A 299 17.89 -2.36 -20.30
CA ARG A 299 17.52 -0.92 -20.35
C ARG A 299 17.45 -0.26 -18.98
N CYS A 300 17.05 -0.98 -17.95
CA CYS A 300 17.01 -0.44 -16.58
C CYS A 300 18.41 -0.09 -16.06
N GLY A 301 19.44 -0.84 -16.47
CA GLY A 301 20.83 -0.63 -16.04
C GLY A 301 21.49 0.61 -16.61
N VAL A 302 21.08 1.05 -17.79
CA VAL A 302 21.62 2.24 -18.49
C VAL A 302 20.67 3.43 -18.46
N CYS A 303 19.52 3.29 -17.77
CA CYS A 303 18.49 4.30 -17.73
C CYS A 303 18.84 5.43 -16.75
N GLU A 304 18.67 6.67 -17.17
CA GLU A 304 18.83 7.85 -16.30
C GLU A 304 17.87 7.85 -15.10
N PHE A 305 16.74 7.14 -15.19
CA PHE A 305 15.79 6.97 -14.09
C PHE A 305 16.03 5.72 -13.24
N SER A 306 17.17 5.05 -13.38
CA SER A 306 17.49 3.78 -12.70
C SER A 306 17.34 3.88 -11.17
N GLN A 307 17.73 4.99 -10.55
CA GLN A 307 17.64 5.18 -9.10
C GLN A 307 16.22 5.53 -8.63
N VAL A 308 15.46 6.31 -9.38
CA VAL A 308 14.12 6.76 -8.99
C VAL A 308 13.02 5.78 -9.41
N CYS A 309 13.25 4.96 -10.42
CA CYS A 309 12.32 3.98 -10.97
C CYS A 309 12.86 2.56 -10.83
N GLY A 310 13.86 2.20 -11.62
CA GLY A 310 14.49 0.87 -11.65
C GLY A 310 13.57 -0.30 -12.02
N GLY A 311 12.30 -0.06 -12.36
CA GLY A 311 11.31 -1.09 -12.69
C GLY A 311 10.85 -1.94 -11.49
N CYS A 312 9.80 -2.73 -11.68
CA CYS A 312 9.37 -3.73 -10.69
C CYS A 312 10.35 -4.90 -10.69
N ARG A 313 10.92 -5.24 -9.54
CA ARG A 313 11.87 -6.37 -9.43
C ARG A 313 11.20 -7.75 -9.46
N ALA A 314 9.91 -7.80 -9.13
CA ALA A 314 9.17 -9.06 -9.15
C ALA A 314 8.79 -9.53 -10.57
N ARG A 315 8.56 -8.62 -11.54
CA ARG A 315 8.18 -9.02 -12.91
C ARG A 315 9.26 -9.79 -13.63
N PRO A 316 10.51 -9.29 -13.75
CA PRO A 316 11.57 -10.09 -14.38
C PRO A 316 11.94 -11.31 -13.54
N ALA A 317 11.79 -11.27 -12.20
CA ALA A 317 11.97 -12.44 -11.37
C ALA A 317 10.94 -13.54 -11.69
N ALA A 318 9.66 -13.19 -11.81
CA ALA A 318 8.59 -14.15 -12.08
C ALA A 318 8.65 -14.73 -13.49
N ARG A 319 9.05 -13.94 -14.50
CA ARG A 319 9.08 -14.38 -15.89
C ARG A 319 10.36 -15.15 -16.26
N ASP A 320 11.50 -14.61 -15.84
CA ASP A 320 12.82 -15.04 -16.35
C ASP A 320 13.77 -15.47 -15.21
N ASN A 321 13.28 -15.54 -13.97
CA ASN A 321 14.10 -15.73 -12.75
C ASN A 321 15.25 -14.69 -12.63
N ALA A 322 15.06 -13.49 -13.18
CA ALA A 322 16.08 -12.46 -13.31
C ALA A 322 15.73 -11.22 -12.45
N VAL A 323 15.94 -11.30 -11.14
CA VAL A 323 15.59 -10.21 -10.19
C VAL A 323 16.13 -8.84 -10.63
N MET A 324 17.31 -8.78 -11.24
CA MET A 324 17.94 -7.55 -11.72
C MET A 324 17.65 -7.24 -13.20
N GLY A 325 16.86 -8.10 -13.87
CA GLY A 325 16.46 -7.92 -15.26
C GLY A 325 15.63 -6.66 -15.50
N GLU A 326 15.42 -6.31 -16.77
CA GLU A 326 14.55 -5.18 -17.12
C GLU A 326 13.07 -5.50 -16.92
N ASP A 327 12.29 -4.50 -16.54
CA ASP A 327 10.84 -4.61 -16.45
C ASP A 327 10.22 -4.51 -17.85
N PHE A 328 9.64 -5.60 -18.31
CA PHE A 328 9.13 -5.73 -19.69
C PHE A 328 7.88 -4.89 -19.99
N LEU A 329 7.19 -4.34 -18.96
CA LEU A 329 6.10 -3.38 -19.17
C LEU A 329 6.58 -1.96 -19.46
N CYS A 330 7.90 -1.69 -19.35
CA CYS A 330 8.45 -0.38 -19.68
C CYS A 330 8.62 -0.22 -21.19
N THR A 331 8.01 0.80 -21.78
CA THR A 331 8.22 1.17 -23.20
C THR A 331 9.29 2.25 -23.37
N TYR A 332 9.72 2.88 -22.28
CA TYR A 332 10.69 3.97 -22.31
C TYR A 332 12.05 3.51 -22.83
N GLN A 333 12.61 4.30 -23.74
CA GLN A 333 13.98 4.13 -24.23
C GLN A 333 14.87 5.15 -23.53
N PRO A 334 15.93 4.72 -22.83
CA PRO A 334 16.87 5.63 -22.18
C PRO A 334 17.48 6.63 -23.14
N SER A 335 17.56 7.90 -22.75
CA SER A 335 18.17 8.96 -23.55
C SER A 335 19.69 9.06 -23.35
N GLY A 336 20.24 8.37 -22.35
CA GLY A 336 21.67 8.43 -22.01
C GLY A 336 22.07 9.68 -21.23
N GLY A 337 21.12 10.39 -20.66
CA GLY A 337 21.38 11.56 -19.80
C GLY A 337 21.99 11.17 -18.43
N PRO A 338 22.34 12.16 -17.60
CA PRO A 338 22.84 11.91 -16.25
C PRO A 338 21.76 11.21 -15.41
N VAL A 339 22.22 10.31 -14.52
CA VAL A 339 21.31 9.58 -13.63
C VAL A 339 20.60 10.55 -12.69
N VAL A 340 19.26 10.48 -12.67
CA VAL A 340 18.41 11.28 -11.79
C VAL A 340 18.56 10.74 -10.37
N ASP A 341 19.10 11.57 -9.46
CA ASP A 341 19.28 11.21 -8.07
C ASP A 341 17.94 11.07 -7.36
N ALA A 342 17.73 9.92 -6.72
CA ALA A 342 16.53 9.66 -5.93
C ALA A 342 16.43 10.57 -4.69
N ASN A 343 17.54 11.13 -4.22
CA ASN A 343 17.65 12.00 -3.05
C ASN A 343 17.74 13.49 -3.40
N ALA A 344 17.73 13.85 -4.69
CA ALA A 344 17.90 15.24 -5.14
C ALA A 344 16.77 16.21 -4.71
N SER A 345 15.66 15.72 -4.17
CA SER A 345 14.68 16.55 -3.44
C SER A 345 15.17 16.76 -2.00
N GLU A 346 16.36 17.36 -1.84
CA GLU A 346 16.92 17.61 -0.54
C GLU A 346 16.33 18.85 0.14
N HIS A 347 15.88 18.57 1.31
CA HIS A 347 15.91 19.34 2.54
C HIS A 347 16.10 20.85 2.37
N LEU A 348 15.02 21.54 2.19
CA LEU A 348 14.93 22.89 2.71
C LEU A 348 14.96 22.74 4.24
N LEU A 349 16.09 23.07 4.85
CA LEU A 349 16.20 23.15 6.31
C LEU A 349 15.49 24.44 6.75
N MET A 350 14.15 24.40 6.75
CA MET A 350 13.37 25.52 7.29
C MET A 350 13.25 25.39 8.81
N ALA A 351 13.15 26.51 9.50
CA ALA A 351 12.84 26.50 10.91
C ALA A 351 11.38 26.06 11.13
N TRP A 352 11.14 25.30 12.21
CA TRP A 352 9.81 24.84 12.61
C TRP A 352 9.48 25.36 14.00
N THR A 353 8.25 25.81 14.20
CA THR A 353 7.79 26.12 15.56
C THR A 353 7.63 24.83 16.38
N ALA A 354 7.76 24.92 17.70
CA ALA A 354 7.57 23.76 18.60
C ALA A 354 6.19 23.12 18.42
N GLU A 355 5.14 23.92 18.21
CA GLU A 355 3.78 23.45 17.95
C GLU A 355 3.67 22.69 16.61
N ALA A 356 4.39 23.15 15.57
CA ALA A 356 4.43 22.46 14.28
C ALA A 356 5.15 21.10 14.41
N GLU A 357 6.24 21.02 15.15
CA GLU A 357 6.95 19.76 15.44
C GLU A 357 6.06 18.81 16.24
N GLU A 358 5.38 19.31 17.28
CA GLU A 358 4.43 18.49 18.04
C GLU A 358 3.29 17.98 17.16
N ARG A 359 2.76 18.83 16.26
CA ARG A 359 1.72 18.42 15.32
C ARG A 359 2.23 17.38 14.34
N LEU A 360 3.43 17.56 13.83
CA LEU A 360 4.10 16.60 12.94
C LEU A 360 4.34 15.27 13.66
N SER A 361 4.66 15.25 14.94
CA SER A 361 4.90 14.02 15.71
C SER A 361 3.65 13.14 15.79
N ARG A 362 2.44 13.71 15.69
CA ARG A 362 1.16 12.99 15.64
C ARG A 362 0.88 12.34 14.28
N VAL A 363 1.65 12.71 13.26
CA VAL A 363 1.57 12.10 11.93
C VAL A 363 2.33 10.78 11.97
N PRO A 364 1.77 9.69 11.38
CA PRO A 364 2.47 8.41 11.33
C PRO A 364 3.89 8.54 10.77
N ALA A 365 4.85 7.89 11.42
CA ALA A 365 6.29 8.06 11.13
C ALA A 365 6.64 7.87 9.66
N PHE A 366 6.02 6.90 8.99
CA PHE A 366 6.30 6.57 7.59
C PHE A 366 5.89 7.67 6.58
N VAL A 367 5.01 8.62 6.96
CA VAL A 367 4.63 9.79 6.14
C VAL A 367 5.15 11.11 6.72
N ARG A 368 5.76 11.09 7.91
CA ARG A 368 6.17 12.29 8.64
C ARG A 368 7.20 13.12 7.87
N ARG A 369 8.25 12.45 7.34
CA ARG A 369 9.25 13.10 6.47
C ARG A 369 8.61 13.79 5.28
N PHE A 370 7.60 13.17 4.70
CA PHE A 370 6.87 13.72 3.56
C PHE A 370 6.04 14.96 3.92
N VAL A 371 5.31 14.90 5.04
CA VAL A 371 4.53 16.07 5.52
C VAL A 371 5.47 17.22 5.80
N ARG A 372 6.68 16.94 6.33
CA ARG A 372 7.72 17.94 6.55
C ARG A 372 8.12 18.62 5.24
N VAL A 373 8.56 17.86 4.25
CA VAL A 373 8.99 18.41 2.94
C VAL A 373 7.86 19.22 2.30
N ARG A 374 6.63 18.71 2.29
CA ARG A 374 5.49 19.40 1.71
C ARG A 374 5.15 20.71 2.43
N ALA A 375 5.32 20.73 3.75
CA ALA A 375 5.12 21.96 4.54
C ALA A 375 6.20 23.00 4.23
N GLU A 376 7.46 22.56 4.14
CA GLU A 376 8.60 23.42 3.81
C GLU A 376 8.48 24.00 2.40
N GLU A 377 8.16 23.18 1.39
CA GLU A 377 7.88 23.62 0.01
C GLU A 377 6.75 24.66 -0.03
N HIS A 378 5.67 24.42 0.73
CA HIS A 378 4.54 25.31 0.76
C HIS A 378 4.90 26.67 1.39
N VAL A 379 5.60 26.67 2.52
CA VAL A 379 6.02 27.88 3.23
C VAL A 379 7.05 28.67 2.40
N GLN A 380 7.93 27.97 1.70
CA GLN A 380 8.86 28.60 0.75
C GLN A 380 8.11 29.28 -0.40
N ALA A 381 7.07 28.62 -0.96
CA ALA A 381 6.24 29.19 -2.02
C ALA A 381 5.46 30.44 -1.56
N LEU A 382 5.20 30.57 -0.25
CA LEU A 382 4.62 31.78 0.36
C LEU A 382 5.66 32.89 0.64
N GLY A 383 6.96 32.60 0.45
CA GLY A 383 8.05 33.51 0.79
C GLY A 383 8.31 33.61 2.30
N GLU A 384 7.81 32.66 3.09
CA GLU A 384 8.00 32.61 4.53
C GLU A 384 9.21 31.74 4.92
N ALA A 385 9.74 31.94 6.13
CA ALA A 385 10.97 31.29 6.59
C ALA A 385 10.75 30.21 7.68
N VAL A 386 9.53 30.12 8.23
CA VAL A 386 9.23 29.26 9.40
C VAL A 386 7.94 28.48 9.18
N VAL A 387 8.00 27.17 9.35
CA VAL A 387 6.81 26.29 9.30
C VAL A 387 6.06 26.37 10.63
N THR A 388 4.78 26.70 10.58
CA THR A 388 3.88 26.81 11.74
C THR A 388 2.83 25.68 11.73
N ALA A 389 2.16 25.44 12.87
CA ALA A 389 1.04 24.53 12.97
C ALA A 389 -0.12 24.90 12.02
N ALA A 390 -0.33 26.20 11.78
CA ALA A 390 -1.36 26.70 10.86
C ALA A 390 -1.11 26.24 9.40
N HIS A 391 0.13 26.19 8.96
CA HIS A 391 0.51 25.68 7.64
C HIS A 391 0.14 24.17 7.51
N LEU A 392 0.42 23.39 8.54
CA LEU A 392 0.07 21.95 8.55
C LEU A 392 -1.47 21.78 8.52
N ASP A 393 -2.21 22.59 9.27
CA ASP A 393 -3.67 22.53 9.29
C ASP A 393 -4.28 22.94 7.94
N MET A 394 -3.74 23.95 7.30
CA MET A 394 -4.17 24.37 5.97
C MET A 394 -3.92 23.28 4.93
N LEU A 395 -2.72 22.71 4.91
CA LEU A 395 -2.37 21.59 4.02
C LEU A 395 -3.27 20.37 4.25
N ALA A 396 -3.55 20.05 5.52
CA ALA A 396 -4.44 18.97 5.89
C ALA A 396 -5.88 19.23 5.41
N ARG A 397 -6.40 20.45 5.60
CA ARG A 397 -7.73 20.84 5.12
C ARG A 397 -7.83 20.80 3.59
N ARG A 398 -6.83 21.34 2.89
CA ARG A 398 -6.74 21.26 1.43
C ARG A 398 -6.79 19.83 0.92
N ARG A 399 -6.02 18.94 1.57
CA ARG A 399 -5.85 17.54 1.14
C ARG A 399 -7.03 16.65 1.53
N PHE A 400 -7.63 16.87 2.70
CA PHE A 400 -8.57 15.93 3.32
C PHE A 400 -9.94 16.55 3.64
N GLY A 401 -10.23 17.76 3.17
CA GLY A 401 -11.53 18.41 3.39
C GLY A 401 -11.92 18.57 4.86
N GLY A 402 -10.94 18.75 5.77
CA GLY A 402 -11.16 18.86 7.21
C GLY A 402 -11.20 17.51 7.96
N ARG A 403 -11.18 16.38 7.29
CA ARG A 403 -10.97 15.05 7.89
C ARG A 403 -9.49 14.69 7.75
N VAL A 404 -8.71 14.83 8.82
CA VAL A 404 -7.32 14.42 8.84
C VAL A 404 -7.28 12.90 8.99
N PRO A 405 -6.86 12.12 7.98
CA PRO A 405 -6.62 10.70 8.14
C PRO A 405 -5.56 10.53 9.24
N PHE A 406 -5.76 9.56 10.13
CA PHE A 406 -4.85 9.23 11.24
C PHE A 406 -4.84 10.19 12.44
N ALA A 407 -5.78 11.13 12.57
CA ALA A 407 -5.95 11.86 13.83
C ALA A 407 -6.43 10.88 14.91
N PRO A 408 -5.78 10.80 16.09
CA PRO A 408 -6.31 10.03 17.21
C PRO A 408 -7.70 10.56 17.56
N ALA A 409 -8.65 9.66 17.81
CA ALA A 409 -9.99 10.03 18.26
C ALA A 409 -9.84 10.92 19.50
N THR A 410 -10.22 12.18 19.41
CA THR A 410 -10.19 13.08 20.57
C THR A 410 -11.16 12.55 21.62
N ARG A 411 -10.71 12.43 22.88
CA ARG A 411 -11.50 11.99 24.06
C ARG A 411 -12.84 12.71 24.25
N ALA A 412 -13.10 13.77 23.50
CA ALA A 412 -14.32 14.58 23.59
C ALA A 412 -15.56 13.98 22.91
N GLN A 413 -15.45 12.90 22.13
CA GLN A 413 -16.61 12.25 21.51
C GLN A 413 -17.17 11.06 22.27
N ALA A 414 -16.50 10.58 23.32
CA ALA A 414 -16.97 9.49 24.16
C ALA A 414 -18.01 9.91 25.22
N THR A 415 -18.17 11.21 25.48
CA THR A 415 -19.01 11.73 26.57
C THR A 415 -20.41 12.20 26.16
N ARG A 416 -20.78 12.10 24.87
CA ARG A 416 -22.11 12.54 24.39
C ARG A 416 -23.12 11.43 24.08
N GLN A 417 -22.81 10.17 24.37
CA GLN A 417 -23.77 9.07 24.20
C GLN A 417 -24.19 8.40 25.54
N GLY A 418 -23.88 9.00 26.65
CA GLY A 418 -24.22 8.48 27.99
C GLY A 418 -25.22 9.34 28.76
N THR A 419 -26.29 9.85 28.12
CA THR A 419 -27.46 10.37 28.88
C THR A 419 -28.63 10.57 27.93
N LYS A 420 -29.43 9.56 27.75
CA LYS A 420 -30.90 9.64 27.64
C LYS A 420 -31.45 8.26 27.95
N GLN A 421 -32.15 8.26 29.09
CA GLN A 421 -33.03 7.20 29.56
C GLN A 421 -34.13 6.89 28.52
#